data_d6a38cd2ecdcb6d8018b3efdd01456e8
#
_entry.id   d6a38cd2ecdcb6d8018b3efdd01456e8
#
_cell.length_a   1.000
_cell.length_b   1.000
_cell.length_c   1.000
_cell.angle_alpha   90.00
_cell.angle_beta   90.00
_cell.angle_gamma   90.00
#
_symmetry.space_group_name_H-M   'P 1'
#
loop_
_entity.id
_entity.type
_entity.pdbx_description
1 polymer ?
#
loop_
_entity_poly.entity_id
_entity_poly.type
_entity_poly.pdbx_seq_one_letter_code
_entity_poly.pdbx_strand_id
1 'polypeptide(L)'
;MFKQGRPLTPQEKQTFRPYFAENVIEQTRIIDGHVPFWLRTDMCAVVINYRIYLRSGVYQPNTKSGVELLGHELMHVSQFLHGMNWLKYIWSCRYGYKKSGYEIDAYAKGHLISANFQQLA
;
A
#
# COMPACT_ATOMS: atom_id res chain seq x y z
N MET A 1 -4.69 19.53 8.49
CA MET A 1 -5.32 18.57 9.34
C MET A 1 -5.34 17.19 8.72
N PHE A 2 -5.98 17.00 7.58
CA PHE A 2 -5.94 15.73 6.90
C PHE A 2 -4.77 15.61 5.92
N LYS A 3 -3.84 16.57 5.96
CA LYS A 3 -2.66 16.53 5.10
C LYS A 3 -1.79 15.31 5.36
N GLN A 4 -1.88 14.74 6.56
CA GLN A 4 -1.14 13.55 6.90
C GLN A 4 -1.94 12.26 6.72
N GLY A 5 -3.19 12.38 6.28
CA GLY A 5 -4.05 11.26 6.01
C GLY A 5 -4.76 10.72 7.24
N ARG A 6 -5.60 9.72 7.02
CA ARG A 6 -6.32 9.05 8.10
C ARG A 6 -5.61 7.75 8.48
N PRO A 7 -5.74 7.30 9.74
CA PRO A 7 -5.26 5.97 10.11
C PRO A 7 -6.12 4.89 9.44
N LEU A 8 -5.66 3.65 9.53
CA LEU A 8 -6.49 2.52 9.11
C LEU A 8 -7.73 2.45 9.99
N THR A 9 -8.85 2.09 9.39
CA THR A 9 -10.08 1.85 10.15
C THR A 9 -9.94 0.57 10.97
N PRO A 10 -10.78 0.37 12.00
CA PRO A 10 -10.75 -0.89 12.76
C PRO A 10 -10.92 -2.11 11.87
N GLN A 11 -11.77 -2.05 10.85
CA GLN A 11 -11.97 -3.16 9.92
C GLN A 11 -10.71 -3.42 9.09
N GLU A 12 -10.07 -2.37 8.59
CA GLU A 12 -8.82 -2.49 7.87
C GLU A 12 -7.73 -3.09 8.75
N LYS A 13 -7.61 -2.62 9.98
CA LYS A 13 -6.65 -3.19 10.94
C LYS A 13 -6.89 -4.67 11.15
N GLN A 14 -8.14 -5.07 11.31
CA GLN A 14 -8.49 -6.47 11.50
C GLN A 14 -8.08 -7.32 10.29
N THR A 15 -8.34 -6.82 9.09
CA THR A 15 -8.01 -7.53 7.85
C THR A 15 -6.51 -7.73 7.70
N PHE A 16 -5.72 -6.70 7.98
CA PHE A 16 -4.31 -6.70 7.66
C PHE A 16 -3.39 -7.09 8.81
N ARG A 17 -3.89 -7.08 10.05
CA ARG A 17 -3.07 -7.39 11.23
C ARG A 17 -2.37 -8.75 11.16
N PRO A 18 -2.98 -9.81 10.59
CA PRO A 18 -2.27 -11.09 10.49
C PRO A 18 -1.06 -11.08 9.54
N TYR A 19 -0.95 -10.07 8.68
CA TYR A 19 0.04 -10.05 7.62
C TYR A 19 1.16 -9.03 7.82
N PHE A 20 0.97 -8.08 8.73
CA PHE A 20 1.92 -6.99 8.93
C PHE A 20 2.21 -6.77 10.41
N ALA A 21 3.41 -6.27 10.69
CA ALA A 21 3.79 -5.92 12.05
C ALA A 21 2.90 -4.80 12.59
N GLU A 22 2.77 -4.74 13.90
CA GLU A 22 1.88 -3.77 14.53
C GLU A 22 2.28 -2.33 14.22
N ASN A 23 3.58 -2.04 14.12
CA ASN A 23 4.02 -0.68 13.79
C ASN A 23 3.58 -0.27 12.38
N VAL A 24 3.54 -1.19 11.42
CA VAL A 24 3.01 -0.91 10.08
C VAL A 24 1.53 -0.55 10.20
N ILE A 25 0.77 -1.36 10.91
CA ILE A 25 -0.68 -1.18 11.07
C ILE A 25 -0.97 0.17 11.73
N GLU A 26 -0.23 0.54 12.77
CA GLU A 26 -0.53 1.74 13.55
C GLU A 26 0.01 3.03 12.90
N GLN A 27 1.12 2.95 12.19
CA GLN A 27 1.73 4.15 11.63
C GLN A 27 1.19 4.54 10.27
N THR A 28 0.60 3.61 9.53
CA THR A 28 0.12 3.88 8.17
C THR A 28 -0.95 4.98 8.18
N ARG A 29 -0.85 5.86 7.18
CA ARG A 29 -1.85 6.92 6.95
C ARG A 29 -2.27 6.86 5.48
N ILE A 30 -3.57 7.01 5.24
CA ILE A 30 -4.15 6.91 3.89
C ILE A 30 -4.66 8.29 3.49
N ILE A 31 -4.21 8.76 2.33
CA ILE A 31 -4.70 9.99 1.72
C ILE A 31 -5.46 9.57 0.45
N ASP A 32 -6.77 9.43 0.58
CA ASP A 32 -7.62 8.97 -0.51
C ASP A 32 -8.09 10.16 -1.35
N GLY A 33 -8.00 9.99 -2.66
CA GLY A 33 -8.43 11.02 -3.59
C GLY A 33 -7.41 12.10 -3.86
N HIS A 34 -6.15 11.89 -3.44
CA HIS A 34 -5.10 12.90 -3.61
C HIS A 34 -3.76 12.21 -3.85
N VAL A 35 -3.13 12.54 -4.97
CA VAL A 35 -1.81 12.01 -5.30
C VAL A 35 -0.89 13.15 -5.69
N PRO A 36 0.44 12.98 -5.54
CA PRO A 36 1.38 14.00 -6.00
C PRO A 36 1.24 14.25 -7.50
N PHE A 37 1.43 15.49 -7.92
CA PHE A 37 1.24 15.86 -9.32
C PHE A 37 2.24 15.16 -10.26
N TRP A 38 3.38 14.73 -9.74
CA TRP A 38 4.41 14.06 -10.53
C TRP A 38 4.15 12.57 -10.71
N LEU A 39 3.13 12.01 -10.09
CA LEU A 39 2.83 10.59 -10.21
C LEU A 39 2.35 10.28 -11.64
N ARG A 40 2.88 9.22 -12.23
CA ARG A 40 2.51 8.80 -13.58
C ARG A 40 1.01 8.54 -13.64
N THR A 41 0.39 8.91 -14.77
CA THR A 41 -1.06 8.79 -14.91
C THR A 41 -1.56 7.36 -14.91
N ASP A 42 -0.69 6.38 -15.25
CA ASP A 42 -1.06 4.97 -15.23
C ASP A 42 -0.92 4.33 -13.84
N MET A 43 -0.45 5.07 -12.85
CA MET A 43 -0.30 4.57 -11.49
C MET A 43 -1.44 5.09 -10.62
N CYS A 44 -2.07 4.19 -9.88
CA CYS A 44 -3.22 4.55 -9.05
C CYS A 44 -2.84 4.92 -7.62
N ALA A 45 -1.61 4.65 -7.20
CA ALA A 45 -1.19 4.89 -5.82
C ALA A 45 0.33 5.06 -5.73
N VAL A 46 0.77 5.71 -4.66
CA VAL A 46 2.19 5.81 -4.33
C VAL A 46 2.33 5.84 -2.81
N VAL A 47 3.40 5.22 -2.31
CA VAL A 47 3.72 5.22 -0.89
C VAL A 47 4.95 6.09 -0.67
N ILE A 48 4.85 7.00 0.30
CA ILE A 48 5.97 7.82 0.74
C ILE A 48 6.09 7.63 2.25
N ASN A 49 7.10 6.87 2.66
CA ASN A 49 7.33 6.44 4.05
C ASN A 49 6.12 5.64 4.56
N TYR A 50 5.30 6.22 5.43
CA TYR A 50 4.13 5.55 5.99
C TYR A 50 2.82 6.10 5.43
N ARG A 51 2.87 6.95 4.40
CA ARG A 51 1.69 7.56 3.80
C ARG A 51 1.40 6.91 2.47
N ILE A 52 0.15 6.47 2.30
CA ILE A 52 -0.34 5.87 1.06
C ILE A 52 -1.24 6.89 0.39
N TYR A 53 -0.83 7.37 -0.78
CA TYR A 53 -1.62 8.31 -1.58
C TYR A 53 -2.36 7.53 -2.65
N LEU A 54 -3.67 7.68 -2.70
CA LEU A 54 -4.54 6.93 -3.62
C LEU A 54 -5.28 7.89 -4.52
N ARG A 55 -5.38 7.55 -5.82
CA ARG A 55 -6.26 8.30 -6.71
C ARG A 55 -7.70 8.06 -6.30
N SER A 56 -8.55 9.07 -6.59
CA SER A 56 -9.97 9.00 -6.27
C SER A 56 -10.61 7.78 -6.94
N GLY A 57 -11.36 7.02 -6.18
CA GLY A 57 -12.14 5.90 -6.69
C GLY A 57 -11.39 4.59 -6.90
N VAL A 58 -10.07 4.57 -6.71
CA VAL A 58 -9.31 3.32 -6.95
C VAL A 58 -9.42 2.34 -5.79
N TYR A 59 -9.66 2.83 -4.59
CA TYR A 59 -9.74 1.97 -3.41
C TYR A 59 -11.20 1.72 -3.04
N GLN A 60 -11.61 0.45 -3.11
CA GLN A 60 -12.96 0.01 -2.74
C GLN A 60 -12.85 -0.78 -1.45
N PRO A 61 -13.20 -0.21 -0.30
CA PRO A 61 -13.08 -0.91 0.99
C PRO A 61 -13.93 -2.18 1.00
N ASN A 62 -13.46 -3.17 1.75
CA ASN A 62 -14.17 -4.43 1.97
C ASN A 62 -14.48 -5.17 0.67
N THR A 63 -13.62 -5.04 -0.33
CA THR A 63 -13.68 -5.83 -1.56
C THR A 63 -12.36 -6.53 -1.77
N LYS A 64 -12.38 -7.61 -2.57
CA LYS A 64 -11.16 -8.35 -2.86
C LYS A 64 -10.13 -7.47 -3.56
N SER A 65 -10.57 -6.67 -4.54
CA SER A 65 -9.66 -5.77 -5.25
C SER A 65 -9.12 -4.68 -4.35
N GLY A 66 -9.93 -4.13 -3.45
CA GLY A 66 -9.49 -3.13 -2.49
C GLY A 66 -8.48 -3.70 -1.51
N VAL A 67 -8.73 -4.91 -1.02
CA VAL A 67 -7.81 -5.58 -0.10
C VAL A 67 -6.49 -5.87 -0.80
N GLU A 68 -6.52 -6.29 -2.06
CA GLU A 68 -5.30 -6.55 -2.82
C GLU A 68 -4.51 -5.26 -3.01
N LEU A 69 -5.17 -4.18 -3.40
CA LEU A 69 -4.51 -2.88 -3.58
C LEU A 69 -3.89 -2.40 -2.28
N LEU A 70 -4.66 -2.38 -1.21
CA LEU A 70 -4.16 -1.86 0.08
C LEU A 70 -3.07 -2.76 0.65
N GLY A 71 -3.20 -4.07 0.49
CA GLY A 71 -2.15 -4.99 0.92
C GLY A 71 -0.83 -4.77 0.19
N HIS A 72 -0.91 -4.50 -1.11
CA HIS A 72 0.25 -4.14 -1.91
C HIS A 72 0.92 -2.87 -1.38
N GLU A 73 0.12 -1.83 -1.13
CA GLU A 73 0.67 -0.56 -0.65
C GLU A 73 1.19 -0.66 0.78
N LEU A 74 0.53 -1.44 1.64
CA LEU A 74 1.02 -1.67 3.00
C LEU A 74 2.36 -2.40 2.99
N MET A 75 2.60 -3.28 2.02
CA MET A 75 3.90 -3.91 1.90
C MET A 75 4.99 -2.88 1.61
N HIS A 76 4.70 -1.86 0.80
CA HIS A 76 5.65 -0.77 0.60
C HIS A 76 5.90 0.03 1.88
N VAL A 77 4.87 0.27 2.70
CA VAL A 77 5.07 0.89 4.02
C VAL A 77 6.03 0.04 4.85
N SER A 78 5.78 -1.27 4.89
CA SER A 78 6.67 -2.19 5.61
C SER A 78 8.10 -2.10 5.11
N GLN A 79 8.28 -2.04 3.79
CA GLN A 79 9.62 -1.92 3.20
C GLN A 79 10.30 -0.62 3.61
N PHE A 80 9.59 0.51 3.61
CA PHE A 80 10.13 1.78 4.10
C PHE A 80 10.56 1.69 5.56
N LEU A 81 9.74 1.07 6.40
CA LEU A 81 10.04 0.93 7.82
C LEU A 81 11.21 -0.02 8.07
N HIS A 82 11.52 -0.89 7.11
CA HIS A 82 12.61 -1.86 7.21
C HIS A 82 13.84 -1.45 6.39
N GLY A 83 13.95 -0.18 6.04
CA GLY A 83 15.19 0.36 5.48
C GLY A 83 15.16 0.71 4.00
N MET A 84 14.06 0.44 3.28
CA MET A 84 13.95 0.92 1.91
C MET A 84 13.89 2.46 1.90
N ASN A 85 14.47 3.05 0.88
CA ASN A 85 14.30 4.48 0.64
C ASN A 85 14.14 4.68 -0.87
N TRP A 86 13.85 5.92 -1.28
CA TRP A 86 13.62 6.20 -2.69
C TRP A 86 14.81 5.86 -3.58
N LEU A 87 16.03 6.06 -3.10
CA LEU A 87 17.21 5.71 -3.87
C LEU A 87 17.32 4.20 -4.09
N LYS A 88 17.08 3.42 -3.03
CA LYS A 88 17.10 1.96 -3.14
C LYS A 88 15.98 1.47 -4.05
N TYR A 89 14.79 2.05 -3.92
CA TYR A 89 13.66 1.68 -4.74
C TYR A 89 13.94 1.96 -6.23
N ILE A 90 14.40 3.17 -6.54
CA ILE A 90 14.72 3.55 -7.93
C ILE A 90 15.78 2.63 -8.50
N TRP A 91 16.82 2.33 -7.72
CA TRP A 91 17.86 1.42 -8.15
C TRP A 91 17.29 0.03 -8.47
N SER A 92 16.37 -0.46 -7.64
CA SER A 92 15.76 -1.77 -7.85
C SER A 92 14.91 -1.82 -9.11
N CYS A 93 14.47 -0.67 -9.60
CA CYS A 93 13.64 -0.57 -10.81
C CYS A 93 14.45 -0.43 -12.10
N ARG A 94 15.79 -0.52 -12.06
CA ARG A 94 16.64 -0.26 -13.23
C ARG A 94 16.37 -1.19 -14.40
N TYR A 95 15.81 -2.36 -14.19
CA TYR A 95 15.42 -3.30 -15.23
C TYR A 95 13.91 -3.31 -15.48
N GLY A 96 13.22 -2.29 -15.01
CA GLY A 96 11.79 -2.17 -15.15
C GLY A 96 11.08 -2.27 -13.81
N TYR A 97 10.01 -1.53 -13.70
CA TYR A 97 9.23 -1.39 -12.47
C TYR A 97 8.78 -2.76 -11.94
N LYS A 98 8.23 -3.61 -12.81
CA LYS A 98 7.68 -4.90 -12.36
C LYS A 98 8.73 -5.93 -11.98
N LYS A 99 10.00 -5.68 -12.34
CA LYS A 99 11.09 -6.57 -11.98
C LYS A 99 11.79 -6.18 -10.69
N SER A 100 11.41 -5.06 -10.09
CA SER A 100 11.92 -4.65 -8.79
C SER A 100 11.57 -5.68 -7.74
N GLY A 101 12.55 -6.07 -6.91
CA GLY A 101 12.30 -6.97 -5.78
C GLY A 101 11.25 -6.42 -4.83
N TYR A 102 11.23 -5.11 -4.61
CA TYR A 102 10.23 -4.48 -3.76
C TYR A 102 8.83 -4.64 -4.35
N GLU A 103 8.69 -4.50 -5.67
CA GLU A 103 7.39 -4.66 -6.32
C GLU A 103 6.96 -6.11 -6.36
N ILE A 104 7.89 -7.03 -6.62
CA ILE A 104 7.58 -8.46 -6.61
C ILE A 104 7.01 -8.86 -5.24
N ASP A 105 7.65 -8.42 -4.16
CA ASP A 105 7.20 -8.72 -2.81
C ASP A 105 5.83 -8.08 -2.53
N ALA A 106 5.62 -6.85 -2.99
CA ALA A 106 4.35 -6.16 -2.77
C ALA A 106 3.21 -6.84 -3.53
N TYR A 107 3.44 -7.23 -4.79
CA TYR A 107 2.42 -7.97 -5.55
C TYR A 107 2.12 -9.31 -4.90
N ALA A 108 3.15 -10.04 -4.47
CA ALA A 108 2.95 -11.33 -3.81
C ALA A 108 2.12 -11.17 -2.53
N LYS A 109 2.41 -10.14 -1.73
CA LYS A 109 1.67 -9.90 -0.49
C LYS A 109 0.22 -9.55 -0.76
N GLY A 110 -0.02 -8.66 -1.73
CA GLY A 110 -1.38 -8.30 -2.10
C GLY A 110 -2.19 -9.50 -2.57
N HIS A 111 -1.59 -10.35 -3.40
CA HIS A 111 -2.25 -11.56 -3.88
C HIS A 111 -2.55 -12.53 -2.73
N LEU A 112 -1.60 -12.73 -1.83
CA LEU A 112 -1.79 -13.63 -0.69
C LEU A 112 -2.96 -13.18 0.16
N ILE A 113 -3.02 -11.90 0.49
CA ILE A 113 -4.07 -11.36 1.37
C ILE A 113 -5.42 -11.45 0.66
N SER A 114 -5.49 -11.08 -0.62
CA SER A 114 -6.76 -11.10 -1.35
C SER A 114 -7.27 -12.53 -1.53
N ALA A 115 -6.37 -13.50 -1.69
CA ALA A 115 -6.78 -14.90 -1.82
C ALA A 115 -7.42 -15.42 -0.54
N ASN A 116 -7.04 -14.89 0.62
CA ASN A 116 -7.58 -15.30 1.91
C ASN A 116 -8.73 -14.41 2.39
N PHE A 117 -9.00 -13.35 1.66
CA PHE A 117 -10.03 -12.41 2.08
C PHE A 117 -11.42 -12.96 1.82
N GLN A 118 -12.29 -12.86 2.83
CA GLN A 118 -13.70 -13.19 2.72
C GLN A 118 -14.50 -11.93 3.00
N GLN A 119 -15.21 -11.50 1.96
CA GLN A 119 -16.07 -10.34 2.10
C GLN A 119 -17.22 -10.67 3.05
N LEU A 120 -17.44 -9.79 4.03
CA LEU A 120 -18.57 -9.95 4.93
C LEU A 120 -19.86 -9.70 4.16
N ALA A 121 -20.78 -10.64 4.28
CA ALA A 121 -22.06 -10.55 3.62
C ALA A 121 -22.96 -9.52 4.33
#